data_f2d2e842d85c5813dd07e61fe65b61fb
#
_entry.id   f2d2e842d85c5813dd07e61fe65b61fb
#
_cell.length_a   1.000
_cell.length_b   1.000
_cell.length_c   1.000
_cell.angle_alpha   90.00
_cell.angle_beta   90.00
_cell.angle_gamma   90.00
#
_symmetry.space_group_name_H-M   'P 1'
#
loop_
_entity.id
_entity.type
_entity.pdbx_description
1 polymer ?
#
loop_
_entity_poly.entity_id
_entity_poly.type
_entity_poly.pdbx_seq_one_letter_code
_entity_poly.pdbx_strand_id
1 'polypeptide(L)'
;KKKILFVCTGNSCRSQIAHGLLNNIASDRFEVFSAGLSPNKVHPMTIEVMKEIDIDISDHTSDHLDDYLDKDIDVVITTCDDANESCPVFSGNVMRLHWSIDDPFESWNVEESNIQLFRDTRNKIEEKIRSFLRSNEV
;
A
#
# COMPACT_ATOMS: atom_id res chain seq x y z
N LYS A 1 5.06 17.84 -5.60
CA LYS A 1 4.94 16.38 -5.65
C LYS A 1 3.47 15.96 -5.70
N LYS A 2 3.17 14.96 -6.50
CA LYS A 2 1.83 14.36 -6.49
C LYS A 2 1.65 13.52 -5.24
N LYS A 3 0.43 13.55 -4.69
CA LYS A 3 0.08 12.78 -3.51
C LYS A 3 -0.60 11.48 -3.93
N ILE A 4 -0.05 10.35 -3.49
CA ILE A 4 -0.57 9.02 -3.78
C ILE A 4 -0.99 8.34 -2.49
N LEU A 5 -2.20 7.78 -2.49
CA LEU A 5 -2.73 7.00 -1.36
C LEU A 5 -2.97 5.57 -1.80
N PHE A 6 -2.32 4.63 -1.12
CA PHE A 6 -2.60 3.21 -1.27
C PHE A 6 -3.62 2.76 -0.24
N VAL A 7 -4.61 1.98 -0.66
CA VAL A 7 -5.71 1.55 0.20
C VAL A 7 -5.87 0.04 0.17
N CYS A 8 -5.99 -0.58 1.35
CA CYS A 8 -6.42 -1.97 1.49
C CYS A 8 -7.40 -2.07 2.66
N THR A 9 -7.72 -3.28 3.13
CA THR A 9 -8.68 -3.44 4.22
C THR A 9 -8.10 -3.00 5.56
N GLY A 10 -7.02 -3.63 6.00
CA GLY A 10 -6.47 -3.42 7.36
C GLY A 10 -5.32 -2.43 7.45
N ASN A 11 -4.81 -1.96 6.31
CA ASN A 11 -3.57 -1.17 6.23
C ASN A 11 -2.44 -1.85 7.00
N SER A 12 -2.35 -3.17 6.84
CA SER A 12 -1.40 -4.03 7.56
C SER A 12 -0.35 -4.65 6.65
N CYS A 13 -0.72 -5.04 5.44
CA CYS A 13 0.15 -5.79 4.52
C CYS A 13 0.29 -5.09 3.16
N ARG A 14 -0.70 -5.23 2.28
CA ARG A 14 -0.60 -4.82 0.88
C ARG A 14 -0.34 -3.33 0.69
N SER A 15 -1.12 -2.48 1.31
CA SER A 15 -0.94 -1.03 1.19
C SER A 15 0.35 -0.55 1.88
N GLN A 16 0.78 -1.21 2.94
CA GLN A 16 2.04 -0.88 3.61
C GLN A 16 3.25 -1.23 2.75
N ILE A 17 3.20 -2.38 2.06
CA ILE A 17 4.25 -2.78 1.13
C ILE A 17 4.36 -1.75 0.00
N ALA A 18 3.22 -1.40 -0.60
CA ALA A 18 3.19 -0.42 -1.69
C ALA A 18 3.71 0.95 -1.23
N HIS A 19 3.30 1.40 -0.05
CA HIS A 19 3.75 2.65 0.56
C HIS A 19 5.27 2.66 0.71
N GLY A 20 5.83 1.61 1.31
CA GLY A 20 7.28 1.53 1.53
C GLY A 20 8.07 1.48 0.23
N LEU A 21 7.60 0.70 -0.74
CA LEU A 21 8.27 0.57 -2.04
C LEU A 21 8.28 1.87 -2.82
N LEU A 22 7.12 2.50 -3.00
CA LEU A 22 7.04 3.73 -3.79
C LEU A 22 7.81 4.86 -3.13
N ASN A 23 7.72 4.97 -1.81
CA ASN A 23 8.45 6.00 -1.08
C ASN A 23 9.97 5.81 -1.22
N ASN A 24 10.44 4.56 -1.24
CA ASN A 24 11.86 4.27 -1.42
C ASN A 24 12.33 4.55 -2.85
N ILE A 25 11.50 4.22 -3.85
CA ILE A 25 11.88 4.33 -5.27
C ILE A 25 11.72 5.75 -5.81
N ALA A 26 10.66 6.45 -5.41
CA ALA A 26 10.25 7.69 -6.07
C ALA A 26 9.79 8.79 -5.12
N SER A 27 10.42 8.92 -3.95
CA SER A 27 10.07 9.97 -2.98
C SER A 27 10.34 11.39 -3.51
N ASP A 28 11.18 11.51 -4.53
CA ASP A 28 11.45 12.79 -5.20
C ASP A 28 10.28 13.26 -6.06
N ARG A 29 9.40 12.34 -6.48
CA ARG A 29 8.25 12.62 -7.36
C ARG A 29 6.92 12.59 -6.64
N PHE A 30 6.80 11.81 -5.56
CA PHE A 30 5.53 11.55 -4.90
C PHE A 30 5.62 11.72 -3.39
N GLU A 31 4.54 12.23 -2.81
CA GLU A 31 4.28 12.16 -1.38
C GLU A 31 3.35 10.98 -1.18
N VAL A 32 3.80 9.95 -0.46
CA VAL A 32 3.14 8.65 -0.41
C VAL A 32 2.46 8.43 0.93
N PHE A 33 1.23 7.95 0.87
CA PHE A 33 0.41 7.61 2.04
C PHE A 33 -0.22 6.23 1.87
N SER A 34 -0.69 5.65 2.96
CA SER A 34 -1.48 4.42 2.93
C SER A 34 -2.54 4.45 4.01
N ALA A 35 -3.65 3.75 3.77
CA ALA A 35 -4.77 3.70 4.69
C ALA A 35 -5.59 2.42 4.48
N GLY A 36 -6.55 2.18 5.37
CA GLY A 36 -7.43 1.03 5.30
C GLY A 36 -8.87 1.39 5.63
N LEU A 37 -9.77 0.48 5.23
CA LEU A 37 -11.20 0.57 5.57
C LEU A 37 -11.41 0.29 7.06
N SER A 38 -10.63 -0.64 7.61
CA SER A 38 -10.69 -1.06 9.01
C SER A 38 -9.26 -1.25 9.51
N PRO A 39 -8.55 -0.16 9.79
CA PRO A 39 -7.14 -0.25 10.14
C PRO A 39 -6.90 -1.02 11.43
N ASN A 40 -5.85 -1.81 11.44
CA ASN A 40 -5.44 -2.60 12.59
C ASN A 40 -4.02 -2.18 13.01
N LYS A 41 -3.01 -2.93 12.59
CA LYS A 41 -1.59 -2.61 12.84
C LYS A 41 -0.77 -3.08 11.64
N VAL A 42 0.45 -2.58 11.51
CA VAL A 42 1.38 -3.06 10.49
C VAL A 42 1.79 -4.49 10.87
N HIS A 43 1.63 -5.42 9.92
CA HIS A 43 1.92 -6.83 10.19
C HIS A 43 3.42 -7.04 10.39
N PRO A 44 3.83 -7.81 11.42
CA PRO A 44 5.26 -8.07 11.65
C PRO A 44 5.99 -8.70 10.47
N MET A 45 5.34 -9.59 9.72
CA MET A 45 5.96 -10.19 8.52
C MET A 45 6.09 -9.18 7.38
N THR A 46 5.21 -8.18 7.31
CA THR A 46 5.35 -7.09 6.34
C THR A 46 6.64 -6.32 6.64
N ILE A 47 6.88 -6.00 7.91
CA ILE A 47 8.11 -5.33 8.33
C ILE A 47 9.34 -6.16 7.97
N GLU A 48 9.29 -7.47 8.22
CA GLU A 48 10.41 -8.39 7.93
C GLU A 48 10.72 -8.49 6.44
N VAL A 49 9.71 -8.68 5.58
CA VAL A 49 9.98 -8.83 4.15
C VAL A 49 10.42 -7.52 3.50
N MET A 50 10.03 -6.38 4.04
CA MET A 50 10.53 -5.09 3.57
C MET A 50 11.98 -4.89 4.02
N LYS A 51 12.32 -5.30 5.23
CA LYS A 51 13.68 -5.25 5.73
C LYS A 51 14.64 -6.09 4.88
N GLU A 52 14.16 -7.21 4.32
CA GLU A 52 14.97 -8.06 3.42
C GLU A 52 15.49 -7.28 2.21
N ILE A 53 14.82 -6.22 1.82
CA ILE A 53 15.20 -5.37 0.68
C ILE A 53 15.65 -3.98 1.14
N ASP A 54 16.10 -3.88 2.38
CA ASP A 54 16.66 -2.66 2.99
C ASP A 54 15.65 -1.50 3.08
N ILE A 55 14.38 -1.81 3.26
CA ILE A 55 13.34 -0.80 3.49
C ILE A 55 12.78 -0.99 4.90
N ASP A 56 12.95 0.03 5.74
CA ASP A 56 12.45 0.01 7.11
C ASP A 56 11.11 0.71 7.20
N ILE A 57 10.06 -0.05 7.52
CA ILE A 57 8.72 0.48 7.74
C ILE A 57 8.26 0.29 9.19
N SER A 58 9.19 0.03 10.10
CA SER A 58 8.86 -0.24 11.50
C SER A 58 8.19 0.92 12.23
N ASP A 59 8.34 2.14 11.72
CA ASP A 59 7.70 3.34 12.24
C ASP A 59 6.37 3.70 11.55
N HIS A 60 5.94 2.90 10.56
CA HIS A 60 4.66 3.12 9.90
C HIS A 60 3.49 2.81 10.84
N THR A 61 2.38 3.52 10.62
CA THR A 61 1.13 3.31 11.36
C THR A 61 0.04 2.84 10.42
N SER A 62 -1.00 2.21 10.97
CA SER A 62 -2.19 1.86 10.22
C SER A 62 -3.23 2.94 10.44
N ASP A 63 -3.67 3.58 9.36
CA ASP A 63 -4.53 4.75 9.39
C ASP A 63 -5.86 4.49 8.68
N HIS A 64 -6.90 5.23 9.06
CA HIS A 64 -8.21 5.10 8.44
C HIS A 64 -8.29 5.95 7.17
N LEU A 65 -8.95 5.38 6.15
CA LEU A 65 -9.15 6.03 4.86
C LEU A 65 -9.79 7.42 4.99
N ASP A 66 -10.71 7.60 5.92
CA ASP A 66 -11.41 8.88 6.11
C ASP A 66 -10.46 10.03 6.47
N ASP A 67 -9.31 9.74 7.04
CA ASP A 67 -8.31 10.75 7.39
C ASP A 67 -7.70 11.43 6.16
N TYR A 68 -7.88 10.82 4.98
CA TYR A 68 -7.27 11.30 3.74
C TYR A 68 -8.25 11.90 2.74
N LEU A 69 -9.55 11.90 3.02
CA LEU A 69 -10.56 12.37 2.06
C LEU A 69 -10.37 13.84 1.65
N ASP A 70 -9.84 14.67 2.55
CA ASP A 70 -9.64 16.10 2.32
C ASP A 70 -8.16 16.51 2.30
N LYS A 71 -7.27 15.60 1.93
CA LYS A 71 -5.83 15.85 1.92
C LYS A 71 -5.26 16.15 0.54
N ASP A 72 -6.11 16.48 -0.42
CA ASP A 72 -5.70 16.79 -1.81
C ASP A 72 -4.95 15.64 -2.49
N ILE A 73 -5.45 14.43 -2.32
CA ILE A 73 -4.87 13.24 -2.93
C ILE A 73 -5.03 13.32 -4.45
N ASP A 74 -3.96 13.08 -5.19
CA ASP A 74 -3.97 13.10 -6.65
C ASP A 74 -4.27 11.73 -7.25
N VAL A 75 -3.77 10.66 -6.63
CA VAL A 75 -3.95 9.29 -7.12
C VAL A 75 -4.32 8.39 -5.96
N VAL A 76 -5.38 7.60 -6.12
CA VAL A 76 -5.76 6.55 -5.17
C VAL A 76 -5.57 5.21 -5.84
N ILE A 77 -4.82 4.32 -5.21
CA ILE A 77 -4.58 2.97 -5.71
C ILE A 77 -5.10 1.98 -4.67
N THR A 78 -6.19 1.29 -5.01
CA THR A 78 -6.72 0.24 -4.15
C THR A 78 -5.97 -1.06 -4.43
N THR A 79 -5.61 -1.78 -3.36
CA THR A 79 -4.81 -3.00 -3.45
C THR A 79 -5.58 -4.26 -3.05
N CYS A 80 -6.87 -4.13 -2.81
CA CYS A 80 -7.77 -5.26 -2.58
C CYS A 80 -9.15 -4.93 -3.15
N ASP A 81 -9.93 -5.97 -3.44
CA ASP A 81 -11.24 -5.80 -4.07
C ASP A 81 -12.23 -5.09 -3.14
N ASP A 82 -12.21 -5.40 -1.84
CA ASP A 82 -13.09 -4.74 -0.85
C ASP A 82 -12.82 -3.23 -0.81
N ALA A 83 -11.55 -2.82 -0.82
CA ALA A 83 -11.20 -1.41 -0.83
C ALA A 83 -11.68 -0.74 -2.12
N ASN A 84 -11.59 -1.44 -3.25
CA ASN A 84 -12.05 -0.90 -4.53
C ASN A 84 -13.56 -0.68 -4.54
N GLU A 85 -14.33 -1.64 -4.02
CA GLU A 85 -15.80 -1.56 -3.98
C GLU A 85 -16.30 -0.50 -3.00
N SER A 86 -15.63 -0.34 -1.87
CA SER A 86 -16.07 0.52 -0.76
C SER A 86 -15.37 1.87 -0.71
N CYS A 87 -14.50 2.16 -1.68
CA CYS A 87 -13.73 3.40 -1.66
C CYS A 87 -14.64 4.61 -1.89
N PRO A 88 -14.67 5.56 -0.96
CA PRO A 88 -15.53 6.73 -1.09
C PRO A 88 -15.01 7.69 -2.17
N VAL A 89 -15.81 8.71 -2.46
CA VAL A 89 -15.40 9.78 -3.38
C VAL A 89 -14.49 10.73 -2.64
N PHE A 90 -13.29 10.95 -3.20
CA PHE A 90 -12.36 11.95 -2.69
C PHE A 90 -12.68 13.32 -3.27
N SER A 91 -12.35 14.38 -2.53
CA SER A 91 -12.51 15.74 -3.04
C SER A 91 -11.51 16.00 -4.16
N GLY A 92 -11.95 16.75 -5.19
CA GLY A 92 -11.09 17.13 -6.30
C GLY A 92 -11.08 16.11 -7.44
N ASN A 93 -10.11 16.28 -8.33
CA ASN A 93 -9.99 15.48 -9.54
C ASN A 93 -8.95 14.38 -9.31
N VAL A 94 -9.40 13.22 -8.87
CA VAL A 94 -8.54 12.12 -8.42
C VAL A 94 -8.49 11.01 -9.46
N MET A 95 -7.26 10.59 -9.81
CA MET A 95 -7.06 9.39 -10.63
C MET A 95 -7.22 8.17 -9.72
N ARG A 96 -8.03 7.19 -10.17
CA ARG A 96 -8.25 5.94 -9.40
C ARG A 96 -7.73 4.76 -10.18
N LEU A 97 -6.89 3.97 -9.53
CA LEU A 97 -6.37 2.71 -10.07
C LEU A 97 -6.71 1.59 -9.11
N HIS A 98 -6.83 0.37 -9.63
CA HIS A 98 -7.06 -0.81 -8.82
C HIS A 98 -6.08 -1.91 -9.19
N TRP A 99 -5.36 -2.42 -8.18
CA TRP A 99 -4.49 -3.58 -8.31
C TRP A 99 -5.08 -4.70 -7.46
N SER A 100 -5.53 -5.78 -8.11
CA SER A 100 -6.06 -6.94 -7.40
C SER A 100 -4.89 -7.76 -6.87
N ILE A 101 -4.62 -7.66 -5.59
CA ILE A 101 -3.51 -8.34 -4.92
C ILE A 101 -4.08 -9.29 -3.87
N ASP A 102 -3.69 -10.57 -3.94
CA ASP A 102 -4.12 -11.56 -2.97
C ASP A 102 -3.61 -11.20 -1.57
N ASP A 103 -4.46 -11.44 -0.57
CA ASP A 103 -4.13 -11.14 0.82
C ASP A 103 -3.18 -12.21 1.37
N PRO A 104 -1.96 -11.84 1.81
CA PRO A 104 -1.05 -12.81 2.40
C PRO A 104 -1.37 -13.13 3.86
N PHE A 105 -2.32 -12.43 4.46
CA PHE A 105 -2.63 -12.54 5.88
C PHE A 105 -3.25 -13.90 6.21
N GLU A 106 -2.66 -14.61 7.18
CA GLU A 106 -3.22 -15.84 7.75
C GLU A 106 -3.33 -15.74 9.28
N SER A 107 -2.35 -15.10 9.91
CA SER A 107 -2.34 -14.84 11.34
C SER A 107 -1.39 -13.69 11.64
N TRP A 108 -1.36 -13.23 12.89
CA TRP A 108 -0.43 -12.16 13.30
C TRP A 108 0.95 -12.69 13.69
N ASN A 109 1.15 -14.00 13.66
CA ASN A 109 2.42 -14.62 14.01
C ASN A 109 3.44 -14.49 12.87
N VAL A 110 4.72 -14.41 13.25
CA VAL A 110 5.83 -14.48 12.29
C VAL A 110 6.22 -15.94 12.17
N GLU A 111 5.92 -16.56 11.03
CA GLU A 111 6.15 -17.97 10.77
C GLU A 111 6.86 -18.18 9.45
N GLU A 112 7.88 -19.04 9.46
CA GLU A 112 8.62 -19.39 8.23
C GLU A 112 7.70 -19.93 7.14
N SER A 113 6.66 -20.68 7.51
CA SER A 113 5.72 -21.26 6.56
C SER A 113 4.93 -20.21 5.79
N ASN A 114 4.75 -19.02 6.36
CA ASN A 114 3.92 -17.95 5.77
C ASN A 114 4.75 -16.85 5.13
N ILE A 115 6.04 -16.76 5.44
CA ILE A 115 6.86 -15.64 4.99
C ILE A 115 6.96 -15.57 3.46
N GLN A 116 6.91 -16.73 2.79
CA GLN A 116 6.98 -16.76 1.33
C GLN A 116 5.78 -16.09 0.67
N LEU A 117 4.59 -16.20 1.27
CA LEU A 117 3.40 -15.49 0.78
C LEU A 117 3.60 -13.97 0.82
N PHE A 118 4.22 -13.47 1.87
CA PHE A 118 4.53 -12.05 1.99
C PHE A 118 5.61 -11.60 1.01
N ARG A 119 6.60 -12.45 0.76
CA ARG A 119 7.63 -12.18 -0.26
C ARG A 119 7.03 -12.12 -1.66
N ASP A 120 6.14 -13.05 -1.98
CA ASP A 120 5.46 -13.09 -3.28
C ASP A 120 4.57 -11.86 -3.46
N THR A 121 3.86 -11.45 -2.41
CA THR A 121 3.04 -10.24 -2.42
C THR A 121 3.90 -9.00 -2.64
N ARG A 122 5.03 -8.89 -1.92
CA ARG A 122 5.99 -7.80 -2.10
C ARG A 122 6.49 -7.72 -3.54
N ASN A 123 6.88 -8.85 -4.10
CA ASN A 123 7.43 -8.90 -5.45
C ASN A 123 6.37 -8.52 -6.50
N LYS A 124 5.14 -8.95 -6.32
CA LYS A 124 4.03 -8.61 -7.21
C LYS A 124 3.72 -7.11 -7.16
N ILE A 125 3.69 -6.54 -5.98
CA ILE A 125 3.45 -5.10 -5.80
C ILE A 125 4.60 -4.30 -6.40
N GLU A 126 5.84 -4.75 -6.26
CA GLU A 126 6.99 -4.10 -6.88
C GLU A 126 6.85 -4.05 -8.40
N GLU A 127 6.41 -5.14 -9.03
CA GLU A 127 6.16 -5.15 -10.47
C GLU A 127 5.10 -4.12 -10.87
N LYS A 128 4.02 -4.03 -10.11
CA LYS A 128 2.95 -3.05 -10.34
C LYS A 128 3.46 -1.63 -10.22
N ILE A 129 4.27 -1.35 -9.21
CA ILE A 129 4.84 -0.02 -8.99
C ILE A 129 5.77 0.37 -10.14
N ARG A 130 6.65 -0.53 -10.56
CA ARG A 130 7.57 -0.24 -11.65
C ARG A 130 6.85 -0.01 -12.96
N SER A 131 5.78 -0.78 -13.22
CA SER A 131 4.93 -0.57 -14.39
C SER A 131 4.23 0.79 -14.34
N PHE A 132 3.71 1.16 -13.17
CA PHE A 132 3.07 2.45 -12.94
C PHE A 132 4.04 3.61 -13.20
N LEU A 133 5.28 3.49 -12.71
CA LEU A 133 6.28 4.55 -12.89
C LEU A 133 6.72 4.71 -14.35
N ARG A 134 6.64 3.65 -15.15
CA ARG A 134 6.95 3.70 -16.58
C ARG A 134 5.81 4.26 -17.41
N SER A 135 4.59 4.34 -16.87
CA SER A 135 3.45 4.87 -17.61
C SER A 135 3.55 6.39 -17.71
N ASN A 136 2.95 6.95 -18.76
CA ASN A 136 2.92 8.40 -18.97
C ASN A 136 1.74 9.07 -18.24
N GLU A 137 1.00 8.33 -17.43
CA GLU A 137 -0.17 8.83 -16.72
C GLU A 137 0.19 9.62 -15.46
N VAL A 138 1.44 9.54 -15.03
CA VAL A 138 1.89 10.16 -13.77
C VAL A 138 2.99 11.21 -13.97
#